data_7f356487dd786016c1aa6bcaea49a5c1
#
_entry.id   7f356487dd786016c1aa6bcaea49a5c1
#
_cell.length_a   1.000
_cell.length_b   1.000
_cell.length_c   1.000
_cell.angle_alpha   90.00
_cell.angle_beta   90.00
_cell.angle_gamma   90.00
#
_symmetry.space_group_name_H-M   'P 1'
#
loop_
_entity.id
_entity.type
_entity.pdbx_description
1 polymer ?
#
loop_
_entity_poly.entity_id
_entity_poly.type
_entity_poly.pdbx_seq_one_letter_code
_entity_poly.pdbx_strand_id
1 'polypeptide(L)'
;MTSSLNLYNLLVMELIGYGRTSSKHLDATFAALADPTRRAILGRLAKGEASVAELAKPFKMSQPAISKHLKVLERAGLVSRGLDAQRRPRKLEAAPLAEATEWLEKYRQFWEQAYQRLDTILEEMKKKDKKNKVKEKK
;
A
#
# COMPACT_ATOMS: atom_id res chain seq x y z
N MET A 1 -6.05 8.72 24.24
CA MET A 1 -6.85 7.52 23.98
C MET A 1 -6.21 6.67 22.90
N THR A 2 -5.63 5.57 23.29
CA THR A 2 -5.15 4.57 22.33
C THR A 2 -6.36 3.78 21.83
N SER A 3 -6.69 3.93 20.56
CA SER A 3 -7.74 3.13 19.96
C SER A 3 -7.32 1.64 19.92
N SER A 4 -8.28 0.72 19.97
CA SER A 4 -8.03 -0.73 19.86
C SER A 4 -7.23 -1.09 18.60
N LEU A 5 -7.32 -0.28 17.56
CA LEU A 5 -6.55 -0.38 16.32
C LEU A 5 -5.05 -0.16 16.53
N ASN A 6 -4.65 0.75 17.41
CA ASN A 6 -3.24 1.00 17.73
C ASN A 6 -2.59 -0.19 18.44
N LEU A 7 -3.31 -0.83 19.34
CA LEU A 7 -2.84 -2.04 20.01
C LEU A 7 -2.71 -3.22 19.05
N TYR A 8 -3.66 -3.37 18.14
CA TYR A 8 -3.63 -4.41 17.11
C TYR A 8 -2.43 -4.23 16.18
N ASN A 9 -2.21 -3.00 15.70
CA ASN A 9 -1.07 -2.69 14.84
C ASN A 9 0.27 -2.89 15.54
N LEU A 10 0.38 -2.49 16.81
CA LEU A 10 1.57 -2.73 17.62
C LEU A 10 1.83 -4.24 17.79
N LEU A 11 0.79 -5.01 18.04
CA LEU A 11 0.90 -6.45 18.21
C LEU A 11 1.31 -7.14 16.91
N VAL A 12 0.73 -6.72 15.80
CA VAL A 12 1.09 -7.23 14.46
C VAL A 12 2.54 -6.89 14.13
N MET A 13 2.99 -5.67 14.45
CA MET A 13 4.38 -5.26 14.23
C MET A 13 5.36 -6.04 15.10
N GLU A 14 5.01 -6.33 16.35
CA GLU A 14 5.81 -7.22 17.22
C GLU A 14 5.86 -8.65 16.67
N LEU A 15 4.74 -9.18 16.20
CA LEU A 15 4.65 -10.51 15.62
C LEU A 15 5.46 -10.65 14.33
N ILE A 16 5.60 -9.57 13.57
CA ILE A 16 6.39 -9.53 12.33
C ILE A 16 7.90 -9.32 12.65
N GLY A 17 8.23 -9.10 13.93
CA GLY A 17 9.62 -8.87 14.33
C GLY A 17 10.12 -7.45 14.06
N TYR A 18 9.20 -6.54 13.80
CA TYR A 18 9.53 -5.14 13.56
C TYR A 18 9.53 -4.40 14.89
N GLY A 19 10.69 -4.28 15.50
CA GLY A 19 10.87 -3.40 16.64
C GLY A 19 10.64 -1.93 16.26
N ARG A 20 10.59 -1.06 17.25
CA ARG A 20 10.42 0.39 17.08
C ARG A 20 11.32 0.90 15.96
N THR A 21 10.71 1.24 14.85
CA THR A 21 11.40 1.69 13.68
C THR A 21 11.91 3.10 13.84
N SER A 22 13.14 3.28 13.48
CA SER A 22 13.72 4.61 13.43
C SER A 22 13.07 5.42 12.31
N SER A 23 12.98 6.73 12.44
CA SER A 23 12.51 7.64 11.41
C SER A 23 13.18 7.42 10.05
N LYS A 24 14.42 6.92 10.03
CA LYS A 24 15.17 6.59 8.80
C LYS A 24 14.52 5.50 7.97
N HIS A 25 13.95 4.47 8.60
CA HIS A 25 13.23 3.40 7.90
C HIS A 25 11.95 3.92 7.26
N LEU A 26 11.23 4.77 7.96
CA LEU A 26 10.02 5.40 7.46
C LEU A 26 10.32 6.31 6.27
N ASP A 27 11.38 7.11 6.36
CA ASP A 27 11.84 7.98 5.28
C ASP A 27 12.19 7.18 4.03
N ALA A 28 12.93 6.08 4.19
CA ALA A 28 13.31 5.19 3.09
C ALA A 28 12.08 4.55 2.43
N THR A 29 11.08 4.16 3.23
CA THR A 29 9.82 3.60 2.72
C THR A 29 9.07 4.61 1.87
N PHE A 30 8.87 5.82 2.36
CA PHE A 30 8.16 6.87 1.61
C PHE A 30 8.93 7.29 0.36
N ALA A 31 10.24 7.41 0.43
CA ALA A 31 11.08 7.72 -0.74
C ALA A 31 10.96 6.64 -1.81
N ALA A 32 10.97 5.36 -1.42
CA ALA A 32 10.80 4.24 -2.36
C ALA A 32 9.41 4.25 -3.00
N LEU A 33 8.38 4.62 -2.25
CA LEU A 33 6.99 4.70 -2.74
C LEU A 33 6.71 5.94 -3.59
N ALA A 34 7.62 6.89 -3.65
CA ALA A 34 7.44 8.14 -4.39
C ALA A 34 7.52 8.01 -5.91
N ASP A 35 7.80 6.82 -6.43
CA ASP A 35 7.91 6.55 -7.86
C ASP A 35 6.78 5.62 -8.33
N PRO A 36 6.07 5.95 -9.44
CA PRO A 36 4.95 5.14 -9.91
C PRO A 36 5.35 3.74 -10.37
N THR A 37 6.52 3.59 -10.99
CA THR A 37 7.02 2.28 -11.42
C THR A 37 7.28 1.38 -10.22
N ARG A 38 7.91 1.91 -9.17
CA ARG A 38 8.15 1.15 -7.95
C ARG A 38 6.86 0.74 -7.26
N ARG A 39 5.85 1.63 -7.20
CA ARG A 39 4.53 1.26 -6.68
C ARG A 39 3.89 0.14 -7.49
N ALA A 40 4.00 0.19 -8.81
CA ALA A 40 3.46 -0.84 -9.69
C ALA A 40 4.18 -2.19 -9.53
N ILE A 41 5.50 -2.17 -9.33
CA ILE A 41 6.29 -3.37 -9.02
C ILE A 41 5.79 -4.02 -7.73
N LEU A 42 5.59 -3.23 -6.68
CA LEU A 42 5.06 -3.74 -5.41
C LEU A 42 3.66 -4.34 -5.59
N GLY A 43 2.81 -3.70 -6.37
CA GLY A 43 1.48 -4.21 -6.70
C GLY A 43 1.52 -5.56 -7.40
N ARG A 44 2.48 -5.75 -8.30
CA ARG A 44 2.69 -7.04 -8.95
C ARG A 44 3.20 -8.10 -7.97
N LEU A 45 4.16 -7.75 -7.12
CA LEU A 45 4.73 -8.66 -6.13
C LEU A 45 3.73 -9.04 -5.02
N ALA A 46 2.73 -8.21 -4.78
CA ALA A 46 1.65 -8.54 -3.86
C ALA A 46 0.83 -9.76 -4.32
N LYS A 47 0.85 -10.08 -5.60
CA LYS A 47 0.18 -11.25 -6.17
C LYS A 47 1.03 -12.52 -6.12
N GLY A 48 2.32 -12.39 -5.84
CA GLY A 48 3.26 -13.51 -5.76
C GLY A 48 4.65 -13.12 -6.20
N GLU A 49 5.62 -13.96 -5.89
CA GLU A 49 7.01 -13.78 -6.28
C GLU A 49 7.16 -13.67 -7.80
N ALA A 50 8.15 -12.92 -8.24
CA ALA A 50 8.46 -12.77 -9.66
C ALA A 50 9.95 -12.53 -9.88
N SER A 51 10.45 -13.02 -11.02
CA SER A 51 11.82 -12.74 -11.47
C SER A 51 11.90 -11.32 -12.06
N VAL A 52 13.13 -10.82 -12.20
CA VAL A 52 13.38 -9.52 -12.86
C VAL A 52 12.80 -9.51 -14.28
N ALA A 53 12.98 -10.60 -15.02
CA ALA A 53 12.46 -10.72 -16.38
C ALA A 53 10.93 -10.64 -16.44
N GLU A 54 10.25 -11.32 -15.50
CA GLU A 54 8.79 -11.27 -15.39
C GLU A 54 8.28 -9.87 -15.03
N LEU A 55 9.01 -9.17 -14.16
CA LEU A 55 8.67 -7.82 -13.76
C LEU A 55 8.88 -6.80 -14.89
N ALA A 56 9.89 -7.01 -15.74
CA ALA A 56 10.22 -6.08 -16.83
C ALA A 56 9.16 -6.07 -17.94
N LYS A 57 8.54 -7.21 -18.22
CA LYS A 57 7.60 -7.36 -19.34
C LYS A 57 6.45 -6.35 -19.37
N PRO A 58 5.67 -6.19 -18.28
CA PRO A 58 4.51 -5.28 -18.31
C PRO A 58 4.90 -3.81 -18.46
N PHE A 59 6.10 -3.44 -18.04
CA PHE A 59 6.54 -2.03 -18.04
C PHE A 59 7.20 -1.59 -19.33
N LYS A 60 7.49 -2.51 -20.24
CA LYS A 60 8.28 -2.25 -21.47
C LYS A 60 9.63 -1.57 -21.14
N MET A 61 10.20 -1.91 -20.02
CA MET A 61 11.50 -1.41 -19.57
C MET A 61 12.55 -2.50 -19.68
N SER A 62 13.82 -2.10 -19.81
CA SER A 62 14.93 -3.04 -19.80
C SER A 62 15.09 -3.67 -18.41
N GLN A 63 15.67 -4.87 -18.36
CA GLN A 63 15.96 -5.53 -17.09
C GLN A 63 16.90 -4.68 -16.19
N PRO A 64 17.96 -4.03 -16.71
CA PRO A 64 18.76 -3.12 -15.89
C PRO A 64 17.97 -1.96 -15.28
N ALA A 65 17.01 -1.40 -16.00
CA ALA A 65 16.15 -0.32 -15.47
C ALA A 65 15.27 -0.84 -14.32
N ILE A 66 14.64 -1.99 -14.49
CA ILE A 66 13.85 -2.64 -13.43
C ILE A 66 14.74 -2.99 -12.24
N SER A 67 15.96 -3.48 -12.48
CA SER A 67 16.91 -3.81 -11.42
C SER A 67 17.28 -2.59 -10.55
N LYS A 68 17.38 -1.41 -11.14
CA LYS A 68 17.63 -0.16 -10.39
C LYS A 68 16.47 0.15 -9.45
N HIS A 69 15.23 0.02 -9.93
CA HIS A 69 14.04 0.20 -9.09
C HIS A 69 13.98 -0.83 -7.97
N LEU A 70 14.31 -2.08 -8.27
CA LEU A 70 14.34 -3.16 -7.27
C LEU A 70 15.38 -2.91 -6.19
N LYS A 71 16.55 -2.37 -6.53
CA LYS A 71 17.57 -2.01 -5.54
C LYS A 71 17.07 -0.97 -4.54
N VAL A 72 16.36 0.04 -5.01
CA VAL A 72 15.76 1.05 -4.14
C VAL A 72 14.76 0.40 -3.18
N LEU A 73 13.90 -0.48 -3.70
CA LEU A 73 12.91 -1.22 -2.90
C LEU A 73 13.57 -2.18 -1.90
N GLU A 74 14.63 -2.85 -2.31
CA GLU A 74 15.40 -3.76 -1.44
C GLU A 74 16.08 -3.00 -0.29
N ARG A 75 16.68 -1.85 -0.57
CA ARG A 75 17.31 -1.00 0.44
C ARG A 75 16.32 -0.46 1.46
N ALA A 76 15.09 -0.20 1.03
CA ALA A 76 14.01 0.23 1.90
C ALA A 76 13.38 -0.94 2.68
N GLY A 77 13.80 -2.18 2.43
CA GLY A 77 13.26 -3.37 3.08
C GLY A 77 11.89 -3.80 2.56
N LEU A 78 11.43 -3.24 1.43
CA LEU A 78 10.12 -3.55 0.84
C LEU A 78 10.15 -4.81 -0.04
N VAL A 79 11.32 -5.20 -0.48
CA VAL A 79 11.53 -6.36 -1.36
C VAL A 79 12.73 -7.14 -0.87
N SER A 80 12.63 -8.48 -0.89
CA SER A 80 13.73 -9.40 -0.60
C SER A 80 13.97 -10.32 -1.80
N ARG A 81 15.12 -10.96 -1.80
CA ARG A 81 15.48 -11.95 -2.81
C ARG A 81 15.20 -13.34 -2.28
N GLY A 82 14.60 -14.21 -3.10
CA GLY A 82 14.43 -15.61 -2.80
C GLY A 82 15.76 -16.39 -2.86
N LEU A 83 15.73 -17.60 -2.32
CA LEU A 83 16.91 -18.46 -2.19
C LEU A 83 17.26 -19.25 -3.48
N ASP A 84 16.42 -19.20 -4.51
CA ASP A 84 16.68 -19.86 -5.78
C ASP A 84 17.82 -19.14 -6.50
N ALA A 85 19.00 -19.79 -6.56
CA ALA A 85 20.21 -19.20 -7.12
C ALA A 85 20.12 -18.89 -8.63
N GLN A 86 19.25 -19.58 -9.38
CA GLN A 86 19.13 -19.38 -10.83
C GLN A 86 18.12 -18.29 -11.21
N ARG A 87 17.00 -18.23 -10.52
CA ARG A 87 15.92 -17.27 -10.81
C ARG A 87 15.98 -16.00 -9.97
N ARG A 88 16.51 -16.10 -8.77
CA ARG A 88 16.54 -15.02 -7.75
C ARG A 88 15.22 -14.25 -7.72
N PRO A 89 14.09 -14.93 -7.43
CA PRO A 89 12.79 -14.25 -7.43
C PRO A 89 12.77 -13.15 -6.37
N ARG A 90 12.03 -12.13 -6.67
CA ARG A 90 11.78 -11.02 -5.74
C ARG A 90 10.47 -11.26 -5.03
N LYS A 91 10.44 -10.95 -3.76
CA LYS A 91 9.30 -11.15 -2.87
C LYS A 91 8.97 -9.85 -2.15
N LEU A 92 7.68 -9.55 -2.02
CA LEU A 92 7.21 -8.41 -1.24
C LEU A 92 7.46 -8.66 0.25
N GLU A 93 8.01 -7.66 0.92
CA GLU A 93 8.10 -7.59 2.37
C GLU A 93 7.15 -6.52 2.87
N ALA A 94 6.07 -6.93 3.52
CA ALA A 94 4.98 -6.04 3.90
C ALA A 94 5.25 -5.22 5.17
N ALA A 95 6.25 -5.58 5.97
CA ALA A 95 6.51 -4.94 7.25
C ALA A 95 6.72 -3.42 7.15
N PRO A 96 7.53 -2.88 6.22
CA PRO A 96 7.64 -1.43 6.09
C PRO A 96 6.33 -0.74 5.68
N LEU A 97 5.47 -1.41 4.93
CA LEU A 97 4.16 -0.88 4.56
C LEU A 97 3.24 -0.80 5.77
N ALA A 98 3.29 -1.79 6.66
CA ALA A 98 2.54 -1.78 7.91
C ALA A 98 2.95 -0.59 8.79
N GLU A 99 4.24 -0.31 8.87
CA GLU A 99 4.78 0.83 9.60
C GLU A 99 4.30 2.17 9.01
N ALA A 100 4.36 2.30 7.68
CA ALA A 100 3.87 3.50 6.99
C ALA A 100 2.37 3.69 7.24
N THR A 101 1.60 2.59 7.23
CA THR A 101 0.18 2.61 7.54
C THR A 101 -0.08 3.09 8.97
N GLU A 102 0.70 2.65 9.93
CA GLU A 102 0.60 3.09 11.32
C GLU A 102 0.83 4.60 11.44
N TRP A 103 1.84 5.12 10.74
CA TRP A 103 2.10 6.55 10.73
C TRP A 103 0.92 7.33 10.13
N LEU A 104 0.36 6.84 9.03
CA LEU A 104 -0.80 7.44 8.37
C LEU A 104 -2.08 7.35 9.20
N GLU A 105 -2.18 6.38 10.09
CA GLU A 105 -3.35 6.14 10.94
C GLU A 105 -3.72 7.36 11.81
N LYS A 106 -2.73 8.17 12.18
CA LYS A 106 -2.93 9.42 12.92
C LYS A 106 -3.86 10.40 12.20
N TYR A 107 -3.91 10.31 10.89
CA TYR A 107 -4.66 11.23 10.02
C TYR A 107 -5.98 10.63 9.54
N ARG A 108 -6.28 9.39 9.90
CA ARG A 108 -7.47 8.67 9.43
C ARG A 108 -8.76 9.44 9.69
N GLN A 109 -8.88 10.07 10.84
CA GLN A 109 -10.07 10.83 11.22
C GLN A 109 -10.40 11.95 10.21
N PHE A 110 -9.39 12.53 9.56
CA PHE A 110 -9.58 13.62 8.60
C PHE A 110 -10.28 13.14 7.33
N TRP A 111 -9.88 12.00 6.79
CA TRP A 111 -10.53 11.49 5.57
C TRP A 111 -11.79 10.66 5.87
N GLU A 112 -11.87 10.00 7.00
CA GLU A 112 -13.09 9.26 7.39
C GLU A 112 -14.29 10.20 7.52
N GLN A 113 -14.13 11.35 8.16
CA GLN A 113 -15.18 12.34 8.24
C GLN A 113 -15.63 12.81 6.85
N ALA A 114 -14.68 13.01 5.93
CA ALA A 114 -14.97 13.40 4.57
C ALA A 114 -15.75 12.30 3.82
N TYR A 115 -15.37 11.05 3.98
CA TYR A 115 -16.09 9.90 3.39
C TYR A 115 -17.50 9.76 3.96
N GLN A 116 -17.67 9.94 5.27
CA GLN A 116 -18.99 9.89 5.90
C GLN A 116 -19.90 11.00 5.39
N ARG A 117 -19.37 12.20 5.20
CA ARG A 117 -20.13 13.32 4.59
C ARG A 117 -20.55 12.99 3.17
N LEU A 118 -19.65 12.40 2.39
CA LEU A 118 -19.93 11.99 1.01
C LEU A 118 -21.03 10.93 0.97
N ASP A 119 -20.95 9.93 1.82
CA ASP A 119 -21.96 8.86 1.93
C ASP A 119 -23.34 9.44 2.29
N THR A 120 -23.39 10.38 3.22
CA THR A 120 -24.64 11.07 3.59
C THR A 120 -25.24 11.83 2.43
N ILE A 121 -24.40 12.58 1.69
CA ILE A 121 -24.84 13.33 0.50
C ILE A 121 -25.36 12.38 -0.57
N LEU A 122 -24.68 11.28 -0.83
CA LEU A 122 -25.09 10.27 -1.81
C LEU A 122 -26.43 9.62 -1.42
N GLU A 123 -26.64 9.32 -0.15
CA GLU A 123 -27.90 8.80 0.34
C GLU A 123 -29.06 9.80 0.18
N GLU A 124 -28.83 11.07 0.48
CA GLU A 124 -29.81 12.13 0.28
C GLU A 124 -30.16 12.30 -1.20
N MET A 125 -29.18 12.25 -2.09
CA MET A 125 -29.39 12.32 -3.55
C MET A 125 -30.22 11.14 -4.06
N LYS A 126 -29.94 9.93 -3.57
CA LYS A 126 -30.72 8.73 -3.91
C LYS A 126 -32.18 8.84 -3.46
N LYS A 127 -32.43 9.40 -2.28
CA LYS A 127 -33.77 9.65 -1.74
C LYS A 127 -34.52 10.67 -2.60
N LYS A 128 -33.88 11.76 -3.02
CA LYS A 128 -34.47 12.75 -3.91
C LYS A 128 -34.82 12.18 -5.27
N ASP A 129 -33.96 11.34 -5.84
CA ASP A 129 -34.20 10.66 -7.12
C ASP A 129 -35.42 9.74 -7.05
N LYS A 130 -35.54 8.95 -5.98
CA LYS A 130 -36.70 8.09 -5.76
C LYS A 130 -37.99 8.89 -5.63
N LYS A 131 -37.98 10.01 -4.92
CA LYS A 131 -39.15 10.90 -4.79
C LYS A 131 -39.54 11.52 -6.13
N ASN A 132 -38.59 11.95 -6.93
CA ASN A 132 -38.84 12.52 -8.26
C ASN A 132 -39.41 11.47 -9.22
N LYS A 133 -38.89 10.25 -9.22
CA LYS A 133 -39.41 9.16 -10.04
C LYS A 133 -40.83 8.76 -9.66
N VAL A 134 -41.19 8.82 -8.38
CA VAL A 134 -42.54 8.55 -7.92
C VAL A 134 -43.53 9.66 -8.34
N LYS A 135 -43.09 10.93 -8.32
CA LYS A 135 -43.86 12.09 -8.77
C LYS A 135 -44.11 12.09 -10.29
N GLU A 136 -43.16 11.61 -11.09
CA GLU A 136 -43.29 11.51 -12.56
C GLU A 136 -44.25 10.38 -13.02
N LYS A 137 -44.45 9.37 -12.19
CA LYS A 137 -45.34 8.26 -12.48
C LYS A 137 -46.81 8.51 -12.11
N LYS A 138 -47.14 9.62 -11.52
CA LYS A 138 -48.49 10.10 -11.25
C LYS A 138 -48.89 11.11 -12.31
#